data_0066676233506fec5325c978ebdf3ec9
#
_entry.id   0066676233506fec5325c978ebdf3ec9
#
_cell.length_a   1.000
_cell.length_b   1.000
_cell.length_c   1.000
_cell.angle_alpha   90.00
_cell.angle_beta   90.00
_cell.angle_gamma   90.00
#
_symmetry.space_group_name_H-M   'P 1'
#
loop_
_entity.id
_entity.type
_entity.pdbx_description
1 polymer ?
#
loop_
_entity_poly.entity_id
_entity_poly.type
_entity_poly.pdbx_seq_one_letter_code
_entity_poly.pdbx_strand_id
1 'polypeptide(L)'
;MNPAVERAVPELVELRVPCRPEWVALARLAAATVANRLSFSLEDIEDVKLAVAEACTAVIQHSGHGEFIDLTCEALSDALRVRVHDSGRHGSPADGGPAMTFDEARVAGLGIFLIRTLMDEVSYDVHPQLGTDLLMIKRLAPGS
;
A
#
# COMPACT_ATOMS: atom_id res chain seq x y z
N MET A 1 13.86 -28.14 18.47
CA MET A 1 13.67 -27.00 17.59
C MET A 1 13.51 -25.74 18.40
N ASN A 2 14.09 -24.66 17.95
CA ASN A 2 14.03 -23.40 18.68
C ASN A 2 12.94 -22.50 18.11
N PRO A 3 11.87 -22.27 18.84
CA PRO A 3 10.77 -21.44 18.35
C PRO A 3 11.20 -20.01 17.99
N ALA A 4 12.25 -19.51 18.62
CA ALA A 4 12.74 -18.18 18.32
C ALA A 4 13.29 -18.08 16.90
N VAL A 5 13.85 -19.15 16.38
CA VAL A 5 14.36 -19.18 15.02
C VAL A 5 13.19 -19.08 14.02
N GLU A 6 12.11 -19.78 14.31
CA GLU A 6 10.94 -19.74 13.45
C GLU A 6 10.34 -18.33 13.40
N ARG A 7 10.33 -17.62 14.53
CA ARG A 7 9.78 -16.28 14.58
C ARG A 7 10.69 -15.23 13.97
N ALA A 8 11.94 -15.60 13.70
CA ALA A 8 12.89 -14.67 13.09
C ALA A 8 12.59 -14.40 11.62
N VAL A 9 11.79 -15.24 10.98
CA VAL A 9 11.45 -15.06 9.58
C VAL A 9 10.09 -14.37 9.50
N PRO A 10 10.06 -13.11 9.08
CA PRO A 10 8.77 -12.41 8.94
C PRO A 10 7.98 -13.01 7.80
N GLU A 11 6.66 -12.92 7.92
CA GLU A 11 5.81 -13.33 6.82
C GLU A 11 5.70 -12.17 5.84
N LEU A 12 6.21 -12.39 4.65
CA LEU A 12 6.27 -11.37 3.62
C LEU A 12 5.60 -11.90 2.36
N VAL A 13 4.66 -11.15 1.83
CA VAL A 13 3.99 -11.48 0.58
C VAL A 13 4.23 -10.34 -0.40
N GLU A 14 4.71 -10.68 -1.57
CA GLU A 14 4.92 -9.73 -2.65
C GLU A 14 4.00 -10.09 -3.82
N LEU A 15 3.35 -9.10 -4.38
CA LEU A 15 2.40 -9.31 -5.45
C LEU A 15 2.57 -8.21 -6.49
N ARG A 16 2.67 -8.60 -7.74
CA ARG A 16 2.71 -7.65 -8.85
C ARG A 16 1.46 -7.82 -9.68
N VAL A 17 0.72 -6.74 -9.89
CA VAL A 17 -0.48 -6.76 -10.71
C VAL A 17 -0.44 -5.63 -11.72
N PRO A 18 -1.16 -5.78 -12.84
CA PRO A 18 -1.25 -4.66 -13.79
C PRO A 18 -1.85 -3.43 -13.12
N CYS A 19 -1.37 -2.27 -13.53
CA CYS A 19 -1.83 -0.99 -12.96
C CYS A 19 -3.19 -0.62 -13.55
N ARG A 20 -4.22 -1.37 -13.18
CA ARG A 20 -5.59 -1.20 -13.68
C ARG A 20 -6.58 -1.47 -12.56
N PRO A 21 -7.72 -0.77 -12.59
CA PRO A 21 -8.73 -0.92 -11.53
C PRO A 21 -9.21 -2.35 -11.33
N GLU A 22 -9.23 -3.15 -12.39
CA GLU A 22 -9.71 -4.53 -12.32
C GLU A 22 -8.91 -5.40 -11.34
N TRP A 23 -7.67 -5.03 -11.06
CA TRP A 23 -6.78 -5.83 -10.23
C TRP A 23 -6.71 -5.38 -8.78
N VAL A 24 -7.42 -4.29 -8.44
CA VAL A 24 -7.41 -3.76 -7.07
C VAL A 24 -7.98 -4.78 -6.09
N ALA A 25 -9.00 -5.54 -6.50
CA ALA A 25 -9.60 -6.55 -5.65
C ALA A 25 -8.59 -7.60 -5.21
N LEU A 26 -7.68 -8.01 -6.10
CA LEU A 26 -6.67 -8.99 -5.76
C LEU A 26 -5.69 -8.44 -4.73
N ALA A 27 -5.27 -7.19 -4.89
CA ALA A 27 -4.37 -6.56 -3.92
C ALA A 27 -5.04 -6.48 -2.54
N ARG A 28 -6.31 -6.13 -2.51
CA ARG A 28 -7.07 -6.04 -1.28
C ARG A 28 -7.16 -7.39 -0.58
N LEU A 29 -7.44 -8.44 -1.34
CA LEU A 29 -7.52 -9.80 -0.78
C LEU A 29 -6.17 -10.28 -0.26
N ALA A 30 -5.09 -9.96 -0.96
CA ALA A 30 -3.75 -10.32 -0.51
C ALA A 30 -3.46 -9.67 0.84
N ALA A 31 -3.74 -8.38 0.97
CA ALA A 31 -3.52 -7.66 2.22
C ALA A 31 -4.38 -8.23 3.35
N ALA A 32 -5.64 -8.56 3.06
CA ALA A 32 -6.53 -9.16 4.05
C ALA A 32 -6.00 -10.53 4.50
N THR A 33 -5.47 -11.31 3.57
CA THR A 33 -4.92 -12.62 3.88
C THR A 33 -3.74 -12.50 4.84
N VAL A 34 -2.86 -11.55 4.60
CA VAL A 34 -1.72 -11.33 5.50
C VAL A 34 -2.19 -10.77 6.83
N ALA A 35 -3.16 -9.84 6.82
CA ALA A 35 -3.70 -9.28 8.04
C ALA A 35 -4.32 -10.36 8.93
N ASN A 36 -4.92 -11.39 8.33
CA ASN A 36 -5.49 -12.50 9.08
C ASN A 36 -4.45 -13.32 9.84
N ARG A 37 -3.16 -13.16 9.52
CA ARG A 37 -2.09 -13.81 10.26
C ARG A 37 -1.85 -13.13 11.61
N LEU A 38 -2.38 -11.93 11.78
CA LEU A 38 -2.27 -11.17 13.00
C LEU A 38 -3.61 -11.18 13.74
N SER A 39 -3.61 -10.78 14.99
CA SER A 39 -4.82 -10.84 15.81
C SER A 39 -5.65 -9.56 15.67
N PHE A 40 -5.83 -9.10 14.46
CA PHE A 40 -6.69 -7.95 14.19
C PHE A 40 -8.16 -8.33 14.31
N SER A 41 -8.96 -7.35 14.74
CA SER A 41 -10.41 -7.52 14.70
C SER A 41 -10.90 -7.53 13.25
N LEU A 42 -12.11 -7.97 13.04
CA LEU A 42 -12.73 -7.91 11.72
C LEU A 42 -12.80 -6.47 11.23
N GLU A 43 -13.07 -5.53 12.13
CA GLU A 43 -13.12 -4.12 11.78
C GLU A 43 -11.76 -3.63 11.28
N ASP A 44 -10.68 -4.00 11.97
CA ASP A 44 -9.34 -3.62 11.56
C ASP A 44 -8.98 -4.21 10.21
N ILE A 45 -9.37 -5.45 9.95
CA ILE A 45 -9.10 -6.08 8.67
C ILE A 45 -9.87 -5.37 7.55
N GLU A 46 -11.10 -4.98 7.81
CA GLU A 46 -11.88 -4.22 6.83
C GLU A 46 -11.25 -2.84 6.57
N ASP A 47 -10.71 -2.21 7.61
CA ASP A 47 -10.00 -0.95 7.46
C ASP A 47 -8.76 -1.13 6.57
N VAL A 48 -8.00 -2.20 6.77
CA VAL A 48 -6.84 -2.51 5.94
C VAL A 48 -7.27 -2.72 4.48
N LYS A 49 -8.32 -3.46 4.27
CA LYS A 49 -8.83 -3.71 2.91
C LYS A 49 -9.20 -2.41 2.21
N LEU A 50 -9.89 -1.54 2.90
CA LEU A 50 -10.29 -0.26 2.33
C LEU A 50 -9.08 0.63 2.07
N ALA A 51 -8.15 0.68 3.01
CA ALA A 51 -6.93 1.47 2.84
C ALA A 51 -6.12 1.01 1.64
N VAL A 52 -5.97 -0.30 1.46
CA VAL A 52 -5.23 -0.84 0.32
C VAL A 52 -5.94 -0.52 -0.99
N ALA A 53 -7.26 -0.63 -1.02
CA ALA A 53 -8.03 -0.30 -2.22
C ALA A 53 -7.86 1.17 -2.59
N GLU A 54 -7.91 2.06 -1.59
CA GLU A 54 -7.72 3.49 -1.83
C GLU A 54 -6.30 3.79 -2.27
N ALA A 55 -5.31 3.10 -1.69
CA ALA A 55 -3.91 3.29 -2.06
C ALA A 55 -3.67 2.88 -3.51
N CYS A 56 -4.19 1.72 -3.91
CA CYS A 56 -4.05 1.27 -5.29
C CYS A 56 -4.76 2.21 -6.25
N THR A 57 -5.94 2.66 -5.89
CA THR A 57 -6.70 3.59 -6.73
C THR A 57 -5.95 4.90 -6.89
N ALA A 58 -5.37 5.42 -5.82
CA ALA A 58 -4.58 6.64 -5.88
C ALA A 58 -3.38 6.48 -6.80
N VAL A 59 -2.69 5.36 -6.69
CA VAL A 59 -1.53 5.08 -7.54
C VAL A 59 -1.96 5.01 -9.01
N ILE A 60 -3.07 4.31 -9.29
CA ILE A 60 -3.57 4.18 -10.66
C ILE A 60 -3.92 5.55 -11.23
N GLN A 61 -4.60 6.39 -10.46
CA GLN A 61 -5.04 7.69 -10.93
C GLN A 61 -3.88 8.63 -11.18
N HIS A 62 -2.81 8.51 -10.40
CA HIS A 62 -1.70 9.45 -10.51
C HIS A 62 -0.56 8.96 -11.36
N SER A 63 -0.45 7.66 -11.53
CA SER A 63 0.61 7.10 -12.36
C SER A 63 0.31 7.19 -13.83
N GLY A 64 -0.95 7.03 -14.21
CA GLY A 64 -1.37 7.15 -15.61
C GLY A 64 -0.65 6.25 -16.60
N HIS A 65 0.63 6.08 -16.45
CA HIS A 65 1.49 5.35 -17.38
C HIS A 65 2.22 4.18 -16.74
N GLY A 66 1.93 3.89 -15.48
CA GLY A 66 2.53 2.76 -14.83
C GLY A 66 2.02 1.45 -15.41
N GLU A 67 2.91 0.49 -15.57
CA GLU A 67 2.54 -0.82 -16.08
C GLU A 67 2.05 -1.73 -14.96
N PHE A 68 2.68 -1.65 -13.82
CA PHE A 68 2.42 -2.56 -12.71
C PHE A 68 2.34 -1.84 -11.39
N ILE A 69 1.59 -2.44 -10.49
CA ILE A 69 1.60 -2.08 -9.08
C ILE A 69 2.27 -3.23 -8.35
N ASP A 70 3.25 -2.90 -7.53
CA ASP A 70 3.90 -3.86 -6.66
C ASP A 70 3.37 -3.67 -5.25
N LEU A 71 2.76 -4.69 -4.71
CA LEU A 71 2.23 -4.70 -3.36
C LEU A 71 3.13 -5.57 -2.50
N THR A 72 3.54 -5.04 -1.37
CA THR A 72 4.31 -5.80 -0.40
C THR A 72 3.57 -5.75 0.92
N CYS A 73 3.23 -6.91 1.46
CA CYS A 73 2.54 -7.01 2.74
C CYS A 73 3.42 -7.80 3.70
N GLU A 74 3.70 -7.25 4.83
CA GLU A 74 4.58 -7.88 5.81
C GLU A 74 3.90 -7.91 7.17
N ALA A 75 3.76 -9.12 7.72
CA ALA A 75 3.23 -9.30 9.05
C ALA A 75 4.39 -9.22 10.05
N LEU A 76 4.40 -8.17 10.84
CA LEU A 76 5.37 -7.98 11.91
C LEU A 76 4.80 -8.55 13.20
N SER A 77 5.57 -8.47 14.29
CA SER A 77 5.10 -9.04 15.56
C SER A 77 3.87 -8.32 16.10
N ASP A 78 3.75 -7.03 15.86
CA ASP A 78 2.70 -6.20 16.42
C ASP A 78 2.04 -5.27 15.41
N ALA A 79 2.31 -5.48 14.14
CA ALA A 79 1.82 -4.58 13.11
C ALA A 79 1.81 -5.24 11.75
N LEU A 80 1.01 -4.70 10.87
CA LEU A 80 1.01 -5.02 9.44
C LEU A 80 1.60 -3.85 8.69
N ARG A 81 2.55 -4.12 7.83
CA ARG A 81 3.13 -3.10 6.95
C ARG A 81 2.76 -3.42 5.52
N VAL A 82 2.16 -2.46 4.85
CA VAL A 82 1.77 -2.61 3.45
C VAL A 82 2.42 -1.50 2.64
N ARG A 83 3.08 -1.89 1.57
CA ARG A 83 3.69 -0.95 0.66
C ARG A 83 3.04 -1.12 -0.71
N VAL A 84 2.62 -0.02 -1.29
CA VAL A 84 2.08 0.01 -2.65
C VAL A 84 3.01 0.88 -3.47
N HIS A 85 3.60 0.29 -4.48
CA HIS A 85 4.59 0.96 -5.31
C HIS A 85 4.20 0.83 -6.77
N ASP A 86 4.27 1.93 -7.48
CA ASP A 86 4.10 1.94 -8.91
C ASP A 86 5.46 1.75 -9.56
N SER A 87 5.68 0.59 -10.14
CA SER A 87 6.94 0.25 -10.78
C SER A 87 7.00 0.70 -12.23
N GLY A 88 5.92 1.30 -12.73
CA GLY A 88 5.86 1.71 -14.11
C GLY A 88 6.72 2.92 -14.39
N ARG A 89 6.99 3.11 -15.64
CA ARG A 89 7.65 4.31 -16.07
C ARG A 89 6.61 5.38 -16.24
N HIS A 90 6.73 6.37 -15.43
CA HIS A 90 6.02 7.58 -15.68
C HIS A 90 6.65 8.18 -16.91
N GLY A 91 5.92 8.53 -17.85
CA GLY A 91 6.36 9.05 -19.10
C GLY A 91 7.75 9.67 -19.11
N SER A 92 8.29 9.87 -20.26
CA SER A 92 9.63 10.40 -20.35
C SER A 92 9.68 11.75 -19.62
N PRO A 93 10.85 12.14 -19.15
CA PRO A 93 11.01 13.47 -18.57
C PRO A 93 10.54 14.57 -19.47
N ALA A 94 10.55 14.31 -20.76
CA ALA A 94 10.05 15.28 -21.74
C ALA A 94 8.55 15.43 -21.67
N ASP A 95 7.86 14.34 -21.37
CA ASP A 95 6.40 14.39 -21.23
C ASP A 95 6.03 14.71 -19.81
N GLY A 96 6.89 14.33 -18.91
CA GLY A 96 6.54 14.33 -17.54
C GLY A 96 6.48 15.69 -16.97
N GLY A 97 6.83 16.57 -17.52
CA GLY A 97 6.72 17.75 -16.82
C GLY A 97 7.16 17.56 -15.39
N PRO A 98 6.88 18.50 -14.60
CA PRO A 98 7.30 18.49 -13.21
C PRO A 98 6.60 17.37 -12.45
N ALA A 99 7.16 17.07 -11.32
CA ALA A 99 6.51 16.26 -10.33
C ALA A 99 5.09 16.78 -10.09
N MET A 100 4.26 15.91 -9.55
CA MET A 100 2.87 16.22 -9.24
C MET A 100 2.71 17.65 -8.75
N THR A 101 1.76 18.37 -9.35
CA THR A 101 1.45 19.72 -8.90
C THR A 101 0.80 19.67 -7.53
N PHE A 102 0.81 20.81 -6.86
CA PHE A 102 0.16 20.91 -5.56
C PHE A 102 -1.32 20.56 -5.65
N ASP A 103 -2.00 20.98 -6.72
CA ASP A 103 -3.41 20.68 -6.88
C ASP A 103 -3.66 19.20 -7.13
N GLU A 104 -2.82 18.56 -7.93
CA GLU A 104 -2.91 17.13 -8.15
C GLU A 104 -2.67 16.38 -6.84
N ALA A 105 -1.70 16.80 -6.08
CA ALA A 105 -1.43 16.21 -4.77
C ALA A 105 -2.61 16.40 -3.83
N ARG A 106 -3.32 17.50 -3.95
CA ARG A 106 -4.49 17.78 -3.12
C ARG A 106 -5.66 16.89 -3.48
N VAL A 107 -5.85 16.63 -4.77
CA VAL A 107 -6.90 15.71 -5.21
C VAL A 107 -6.55 14.30 -4.75
N ALA A 108 -5.30 13.89 -4.92
CA ALA A 108 -4.80 12.65 -4.37
C ALA A 108 -4.94 12.63 -2.86
N GLY A 109 -4.82 13.78 -2.25
CA GLY A 109 -4.87 13.93 -0.82
C GLY A 109 -6.18 13.49 -0.19
N LEU A 110 -7.27 13.47 -0.94
CA LEU A 110 -8.52 12.95 -0.39
C LEU A 110 -8.39 11.47 -0.07
N GLY A 111 -7.80 10.69 -0.97
CA GLY A 111 -7.55 9.28 -0.73
C GLY A 111 -6.54 9.08 0.39
N ILE A 112 -5.48 9.87 0.40
CA ILE A 112 -4.47 9.80 1.45
C ILE A 112 -5.08 10.13 2.81
N PHE A 113 -5.96 11.12 2.85
CA PHE A 113 -6.64 11.48 4.09
C PHE A 113 -7.44 10.29 4.62
N LEU A 114 -8.19 9.62 3.76
CA LEU A 114 -8.94 8.44 4.16
C LEU A 114 -8.02 7.33 4.66
N ILE A 115 -6.93 7.09 3.94
CA ILE A 115 -5.96 6.08 4.33
C ILE A 115 -5.40 6.38 5.73
N ARG A 116 -5.08 7.65 5.99
CA ARG A 116 -4.58 8.06 7.31
C ARG A 116 -5.60 7.87 8.42
N THR A 117 -6.87 7.94 8.08
CA THR A 117 -7.94 7.69 9.04
C THR A 117 -8.02 6.21 9.40
N LEU A 118 -7.71 5.34 8.43
CA LEU A 118 -7.85 3.89 8.58
C LEU A 118 -6.60 3.21 9.13
N MET A 119 -5.42 3.80 8.88
CA MET A 119 -4.14 3.22 9.25
C MET A 119 -3.46 4.08 10.30
N ASP A 120 -2.49 3.50 11.00
CA ASP A 120 -1.80 4.22 12.08
C ASP A 120 -0.68 5.10 11.56
N GLU A 121 -0.01 4.70 10.48
CA GLU A 121 1.03 5.50 9.87
C GLU A 121 0.91 5.40 8.36
N VAL A 122 1.12 6.51 7.68
CA VAL A 122 1.09 6.56 6.23
C VAL A 122 2.21 7.48 5.75
N SER A 123 3.05 6.99 4.85
CA SER A 123 4.04 7.76 4.13
C SER A 123 3.72 7.73 2.66
N TYR A 124 3.83 8.86 2.01
CA TYR A 124 3.52 8.97 0.59
C TYR A 124 4.63 9.74 -0.09
N ASP A 125 5.19 9.13 -1.11
CA ASP A 125 6.30 9.72 -1.83
C ASP A 125 6.08 9.56 -3.33
N VAL A 126 6.12 10.67 -4.05
CA VAL A 126 6.00 10.67 -5.50
C VAL A 126 7.31 11.10 -6.08
N HIS A 127 7.93 10.20 -6.80
CA HIS A 127 9.22 10.45 -7.43
C HIS A 127 9.02 10.46 -8.95
N PRO A 128 9.39 11.53 -9.64
CA PRO A 128 9.12 11.65 -11.06
C PRO A 128 9.68 10.51 -11.91
N GLN A 129 10.76 9.90 -11.49
CA GLN A 129 11.41 8.85 -12.27
C GLN A 129 11.23 7.47 -11.66
N LEU A 130 11.10 7.38 -10.35
CA LEU A 130 11.03 6.11 -9.66
C LEU A 130 9.60 5.66 -9.38
N GLY A 131 8.64 6.55 -9.56
CA GLY A 131 7.25 6.22 -9.38
C GLY A 131 6.70 6.65 -8.04
N THR A 132 5.51 6.21 -7.77
CA THR A 132 4.78 6.53 -6.55
C THR A 132 4.98 5.41 -5.54
N ASP A 133 5.25 5.79 -4.32
CA ASP A 133 5.48 4.83 -3.25
C ASP A 133 4.62 5.23 -2.06
N LEU A 134 3.84 4.30 -1.56
CA LEU A 134 2.94 4.55 -0.45
C LEU A 134 3.12 3.45 0.57
N LEU A 135 3.49 3.83 1.78
CA LEU A 135 3.72 2.90 2.87
C LEU A 135 2.68 3.12 3.95
N MET A 136 2.06 2.04 4.40
CA MET A 136 1.01 2.08 5.40
C MET A 136 1.32 1.08 6.50
N ILE A 137 1.05 1.48 7.73
CA ILE A 137 1.25 0.60 8.88
C ILE A 137 -0.03 0.58 9.71
N LYS A 138 -0.49 -0.61 10.06
CA LYS A 138 -1.59 -0.83 10.98
C LYS A 138 -1.07 -1.60 12.18
N ARG A 139 -1.22 -1.04 13.37
CA ARG A 139 -0.73 -1.67 14.59
C ARG A 139 -1.82 -2.45 15.28
N LEU A 140 -1.42 -3.54 15.93
CA LEU A 140 -2.34 -4.24 16.81
C LEU A 140 -2.63 -3.36 18.02
N ALA A 141 -3.89 -3.36 18.44
CA ALA A 141 -4.26 -2.61 19.62
C ALA A 141 -3.61 -3.22 20.85
N PRO A 142 -3.16 -2.39 21.80
CA PRO A 142 -2.59 -2.89 23.05
C PRO A 142 -3.58 -3.79 23.76
N GLY A 143 -3.11 -4.92 24.26
CA GLY A 143 -3.96 -5.84 25.00
C GLY A 143 -4.82 -6.73 24.15
N SER A 144 -4.64 -6.72 22.85
CA SER A 144 -5.41 -7.58 21.93
C SER A 144 -4.76 -8.93 21.76
#